data_362d6a2c704566c0b0a0de14edce8c35
#
_entry.id   362d6a2c704566c0b0a0de14edce8c35
#
_cell.length_a   1.000
_cell.length_b   1.000
_cell.length_c   1.000
_cell.angle_alpha   90.00
_cell.angle_beta   90.00
_cell.angle_gamma   90.00
#
_symmetry.space_group_name_H-M   'P 1'
#
loop_
_entity.id
_entity.type
_entity.pdbx_description
1 polymer ?
#
loop_
_entity_poly.entity_id
_entity_poly.type
_entity_poly.pdbx_seq_one_letter_code
_entity_poly.pdbx_strand_id
1 'polypeptide(L)'
;MEVPTIAKPTTVIDSRGTMCPGPITDLFRAFRNANIGDVLELWATDPAAKSDVQSWVKRSGNEVLAINDEKDYVRIQVRILRKGISR
;
A
#
# COMPACT_ATOMS: atom_id res chain seq x y z
N MET A 1 3.44 6.38 24.04
CA MET A 1 2.50 6.21 23.32
C MET A 1 2.85 5.88 21.99
N GLU A 2 2.25 5.14 21.44
CA GLU A 2 2.60 4.75 20.24
C GLU A 2 2.22 5.68 19.20
N VAL A 3 2.78 5.59 18.09
CA VAL A 3 2.45 6.37 17.01
C VAL A 3 1.13 6.06 16.54
N PRO A 4 0.35 7.00 16.32
CA PRO A 4 -0.95 6.74 15.89
C PRO A 4 -0.96 6.17 14.52
N THR A 5 -1.79 5.21 14.32
CA THR A 5 -2.02 4.69 13.05
C THR A 5 -3.30 5.25 12.60
N ILE A 6 -3.37 5.72 11.40
CA ILE A 6 -4.61 6.24 10.89
C ILE A 6 -5.67 5.17 10.93
N ALA A 7 -5.31 3.96 10.61
CA ALA A 7 -6.24 2.87 10.67
C ALA A 7 -5.50 1.58 10.92
N LYS A 8 -6.22 0.62 11.51
CA LYS A 8 -5.66 -0.66 11.67
C LYS A 8 -5.63 -1.35 10.35
N PRO A 9 -4.53 -1.91 9.91
CA PRO A 9 -4.47 -2.55 8.61
C PRO A 9 -5.24 -3.85 8.60
N THR A 10 -5.99 -4.08 7.54
CA THR A 10 -6.68 -5.32 7.35
C THR A 10 -5.68 -6.37 6.90
N THR A 11 -4.73 -5.99 6.08
CA THR A 11 -3.73 -6.90 5.53
C THR A 11 -2.40 -6.19 5.51
N VAL A 12 -1.35 -6.88 5.92
CA VAL A 12 0.00 -6.34 5.84
C VAL A 12 0.74 -7.11 4.75
N ILE A 13 1.35 -6.38 3.83
CA ILE A 13 2.07 -6.95 2.71
C ILE A 13 3.54 -6.63 2.91
N ASP A 14 4.32 -7.63 3.24
CA ASP A 14 5.73 -7.43 3.50
C ASP A 14 6.51 -7.69 2.22
N SER A 15 6.88 -6.64 1.54
CA SER A 15 7.64 -6.72 0.29
C SER A 15 9.05 -6.23 0.47
N ARG A 16 9.55 -6.24 1.71
CA ARG A 16 10.92 -5.79 1.96
C ARG A 16 11.88 -6.75 1.27
N GLY A 17 12.92 -6.20 0.73
CA GLY A 17 13.94 -6.99 0.03
C GLY A 17 13.63 -7.29 -1.41
N THR A 18 12.46 -6.88 -1.91
CA THR A 18 12.14 -7.10 -3.32
C THR A 18 12.29 -5.79 -4.09
N MET A 19 12.56 -5.92 -5.37
CA MET A 19 12.73 -4.76 -6.22
C MET A 19 11.54 -4.65 -7.16
N CYS A 20 11.36 -3.48 -7.71
CA CYS A 20 10.30 -3.23 -8.65
C CYS A 20 10.41 -4.24 -9.78
N PRO A 21 9.29 -4.86 -10.19
CA PRO A 21 7.93 -4.53 -9.82
C PRO A 21 7.40 -5.28 -8.60
N GLY A 22 8.24 -5.85 -7.80
CA GLY A 22 7.84 -6.67 -6.67
C GLY A 22 6.81 -6.04 -5.75
N PRO A 23 7.10 -4.87 -5.13
CA PRO A 23 6.15 -4.29 -4.18
C PRO A 23 4.81 -3.97 -4.80
N ILE A 24 4.79 -3.40 -6.00
CA ILE A 24 3.53 -3.03 -6.61
C ILE A 24 2.75 -4.26 -7.03
N THR A 25 3.44 -5.31 -7.45
CA THR A 25 2.79 -6.57 -7.80
C THR A 25 2.16 -7.21 -6.57
N ASP A 26 2.87 -7.17 -5.45
CA ASP A 26 2.35 -7.73 -4.21
C ASP A 26 1.13 -6.94 -3.74
N LEU A 27 1.17 -5.63 -3.90
CA LEU A 27 0.04 -4.79 -3.55
C LEU A 27 -1.17 -5.12 -4.42
N PHE A 28 -0.96 -5.30 -5.72
CA PHE A 28 -2.05 -5.63 -6.62
C PHE A 28 -2.69 -6.96 -6.23
N ARG A 29 -1.87 -7.92 -5.84
CA ARG A 29 -2.38 -9.23 -5.47
C ARG A 29 -3.27 -9.10 -4.22
N ALA A 30 -2.83 -8.34 -3.25
CA ALA A 30 -3.62 -8.11 -2.05
C ALA A 30 -4.88 -7.33 -2.38
N PHE A 31 -4.77 -6.35 -3.27
CA PHE A 31 -5.92 -5.54 -3.67
C PHE A 31 -7.01 -6.41 -4.30
N ARG A 32 -6.62 -7.39 -5.09
CA ARG A 32 -7.61 -8.25 -5.74
C ARG A 32 -8.42 -9.05 -4.72
N ASN A 33 -7.84 -9.33 -3.58
CA ASN A 33 -8.52 -10.10 -2.55
C ASN A 33 -9.12 -9.22 -1.45
N ALA A 34 -8.98 -7.92 -1.56
CA ALA A 34 -9.47 -7.02 -0.53
C ALA A 34 -10.90 -6.58 -0.82
N ASN A 35 -11.55 -6.05 0.18
CA ASN A 35 -12.90 -5.53 0.04
C ASN A 35 -12.88 -4.02 0.21
N ILE A 36 -13.92 -3.37 -0.28
CA ILE A 36 -14.02 -1.93 -0.10
C ILE A 36 -14.05 -1.63 1.38
N GLY A 37 -13.28 -0.67 1.80
CA GLY A 37 -13.12 -0.31 3.19
C GLY A 37 -11.92 -0.93 3.87
N ASP A 38 -11.29 -1.90 3.23
CA ASP A 38 -10.12 -2.53 3.80
C ASP A 38 -8.93 -1.59 3.73
N VAL A 39 -7.99 -1.78 4.63
CA VAL A 39 -6.76 -1.01 4.65
C VAL A 39 -5.61 -1.97 4.39
N LEU A 40 -4.85 -1.69 3.37
CA LEU A 40 -3.68 -2.49 3.02
C LEU A 40 -2.44 -1.75 3.45
N GLU A 41 -1.54 -2.42 4.14
CA GLU A 41 -0.30 -1.81 4.56
C GLU A 41 0.85 -2.48 3.83
N LEU A 42 1.60 -1.74 3.07
CA LEU A 42 2.72 -2.27 2.29
C LEU A 42 4.03 -1.83 2.92
N TRP A 43 4.93 -2.78 3.11
CA TRP A 43 6.28 -2.52 3.59
C TRP A 43 7.22 -2.75 2.42
N ALA A 44 7.97 -1.75 2.04
CA ALA A 44 8.83 -1.85 0.87
C ALA A 44 10.18 -1.20 1.12
N THR A 45 11.22 -1.77 0.53
CA THR A 45 12.55 -1.20 0.60
C THR A 45 12.96 -0.60 -0.75
N ASP A 46 12.17 -0.83 -1.79
CA ASP A 46 12.45 -0.29 -3.11
C ASP A 46 12.15 1.21 -3.11
N PRO A 47 13.11 2.05 -3.45
CA PRO A 47 12.86 3.49 -3.41
C PRO A 47 11.76 3.96 -4.36
N ALA A 48 11.46 3.19 -5.39
CA ALA A 48 10.40 3.59 -6.31
C ALA A 48 9.01 3.24 -5.80
N ALA A 49 8.91 2.43 -4.76
CA ALA A 49 7.60 1.96 -4.29
C ALA A 49 6.70 3.11 -3.88
N LYS A 50 7.25 4.11 -3.23
CA LYS A 50 6.46 5.22 -2.74
C LYS A 50 5.74 5.92 -3.88
N SER A 51 6.45 6.29 -4.93
CA SER A 51 5.82 6.98 -6.04
C SER A 51 4.94 6.05 -6.87
N ASP A 52 5.33 4.80 -7.00
CA ASP A 52 4.54 3.84 -7.76
C ASP A 52 3.17 3.62 -7.11
N VAL A 53 3.15 3.48 -5.80
CA VAL A 53 1.90 3.27 -5.08
C VAL A 53 1.04 4.51 -5.18
N GLN A 54 1.61 5.69 -5.02
CA GLN A 54 0.84 6.91 -5.10
C GLN A 54 0.23 7.11 -6.47
N SER A 55 0.98 6.79 -7.52
CA SER A 55 0.46 6.89 -8.88
C SER A 55 -0.70 5.93 -9.09
N TRP A 56 -0.55 4.70 -8.61
CA TRP A 56 -1.60 3.71 -8.76
C TRP A 56 -2.85 4.11 -8.00
N VAL A 57 -2.68 4.60 -6.77
CA VAL A 57 -3.79 5.00 -5.94
C VAL A 57 -4.57 6.13 -6.61
N LYS A 58 -3.86 7.10 -7.20
CA LYS A 58 -4.51 8.18 -7.86
C LYS A 58 -5.31 7.70 -9.05
N ARG A 59 -4.75 6.81 -9.85
CA ARG A 59 -5.45 6.32 -11.02
C ARG A 59 -6.61 5.42 -10.66
N SER A 60 -6.50 4.66 -9.59
CA SER A 60 -7.54 3.70 -9.24
C SER A 60 -8.66 4.30 -8.39
N GLY A 61 -8.47 5.51 -7.89
CA GLY A 61 -9.49 6.13 -7.07
C GLY A 61 -9.50 5.68 -5.63
N ASN A 62 -8.42 5.11 -5.17
CA ASN A 62 -8.30 4.71 -3.77
C ASN A 62 -7.62 5.83 -2.98
N GLU A 63 -7.23 5.58 -1.74
CA GLU A 63 -6.73 6.63 -0.90
C GLU A 63 -5.49 6.22 -0.13
N VAL A 64 -4.47 7.04 -0.11
CA VAL A 64 -3.31 6.80 0.72
C VAL A 64 -3.61 7.40 2.08
N LEU A 65 -3.60 6.59 3.12
CA LEU A 65 -3.85 7.06 4.47
C LEU A 65 -2.58 7.56 5.14
N ALA A 66 -1.47 6.92 4.89
CA ALA A 66 -0.24 7.28 5.55
C ALA A 66 0.96 6.76 4.80
N ILE A 67 2.04 7.48 4.83
CA ILE A 67 3.32 7.03 4.30
C ILE A 67 4.33 7.36 5.37
N ASN A 68 4.95 6.33 5.95
CA ASN A 68 5.93 6.53 6.99
C ASN A 68 7.26 5.97 6.55
N ASP A 69 8.30 6.78 6.61
CA ASP A 69 9.64 6.34 6.29
C ASP A 69 10.22 5.75 7.54
N GLU A 70 10.28 4.44 7.60
CA GLU A 70 10.89 3.76 8.73
C GLU A 70 12.39 3.70 8.49
N LYS A 71 13.13 3.20 9.45
CA LYS A 71 14.55 3.20 9.33
C LYS A 71 15.05 2.42 8.14
N ASP A 72 14.51 1.24 7.93
CA ASP A 72 14.98 0.36 6.88
C ASP A 72 13.99 0.10 5.78
N TYR A 73 12.82 0.70 5.82
CA TYR A 73 11.80 0.47 4.81
C TYR A 73 10.77 1.58 4.88
N VAL A 74 9.87 1.62 3.91
CA VAL A 74 8.77 2.57 3.92
C VAL A 74 7.48 1.80 4.16
N ARG A 75 6.61 2.34 4.97
CA ARG A 75 5.32 1.72 5.27
C ARG A 75 4.24 2.61 4.70
N ILE A 76 3.43 2.05 3.84
CA ILE A 76 2.40 2.79 3.13
C ILE A 76 1.06 2.16 3.42
N GLN A 77 0.09 2.93 3.89
CA GLN A 77 -1.26 2.44 4.12
C GLN A 77 -2.20 3.00 3.08
N VAL A 78 -2.98 2.13 2.48
CA VAL A 78 -3.91 2.48 1.43
C VAL A 78 -5.29 1.97 1.81
N ARG A 79 -6.29 2.84 1.76
CA ARG A 79 -7.66 2.42 1.99
C ARG A 79 -8.32 2.12 0.65
N ILE A 80 -9.01 1.00 0.57
CA ILE A 80 -9.67 0.60 -0.65
C ILE A 80 -11.05 1.22 -0.72
N LEU A 81 -11.22 2.14 -1.66
CA LEU A 81 -12.49 2.81 -1.86
C LEU A 81 -13.20 2.29 -3.09
N ARG A 82 -12.45 1.81 -4.08
CA ARG A 82 -13.04 1.33 -5.31
C ARG A 82 -12.33 0.10 -5.78
N LYS A 83 -13.08 -0.87 -6.26
CA LYS A 83 -12.49 -2.07 -6.77
C LYS A 83 -12.75 -2.26 -8.27
N GLY A 84 -13.57 -1.51 -8.83
CA GLY A 84 -13.90 -1.68 -10.20
C GLY A 84 -12.98 -1.01 -11.11
N ILE A 85 -11.75 -1.14 -11.05
CA ILE A 85 -10.93 -0.49 -11.84
C ILE A 85 -10.89 -1.01 -13.12
N SER A 86 -11.15 -0.40 -13.91
CA SER A 86 -11.21 -0.84 -15.01
C SER A 86 -10.07 -0.89 -15.63
N ARG A 87 -9.62 -1.26 -15.73
CA ARG A 87 -8.72 -1.36 -16.42
C ARG A 87 -8.20 -0.40 -16.93
#